data_391fa09c9df5cf532ad1c2351963639d
#
_entry.id   391fa09c9df5cf532ad1c2351963639d
#
_cell.length_a   1.000
_cell.length_b   1.000
_cell.length_c   1.000
_cell.angle_alpha   90.00
_cell.angle_beta   90.00
_cell.angle_gamma   90.00
#
_symmetry.space_group_name_H-M   'P 1'
#
loop_
_entity.id
_entity.type
_entity.pdbx_description
1 polymer ?
#
loop_
_entity_poly.entity_id
_entity_poly.type
_entity_poly.pdbx_seq_one_letter_code
_entity_poly.pdbx_strand_id
1 'polypeptide(L)'
;MVDWQPPHDSSGFLLTRLNIGLIVITSVFIITRLCTRIFMLRSLGWDDLLAVIAWIGVVSISSQGILAVNRGLGTHMDQIPPETLDELYKTLLTFQLVFFVSIGFVRFSVVASYLRLSHERWFRFGLYLLAFLTFTITTIAFFFFLTECKYIPDQWDIANPNRQCVPKSEEAKMFYAHVFIIVAIDIGLLALPIWLVWSTMKFSGKRFQVILVFFVGVFAVITGIVHMILLVTTDFEVDTSYKLIFVCPWSSLQGHVGVWTSCFPAFQPLFRWFKDKYWGTKTTVPVQHLPTISEVDLRDSSISTTQNGSTLCDSRASQSVYKGREDC
;
A
#
# COMPACT_ATOMS: atom_id res chain seq x y z
N MET A 1 -5.00 -22.85 32.84
CA MET A 1 -5.28 -22.72 31.37
C MET A 1 -5.95 -24.01 30.98
N VAL A 2 -7.25 -23.98 30.71
CA VAL A 2 -7.97 -25.15 30.16
C VAL A 2 -7.46 -25.34 28.76
N ASP A 3 -6.93 -26.52 28.45
CA ASP A 3 -6.43 -26.88 27.09
C ASP A 3 -7.65 -27.22 26.21
N TRP A 4 -8.50 -26.18 26.02
CA TRP A 4 -9.67 -26.30 25.16
C TRP A 4 -9.21 -26.25 23.67
N GLN A 5 -9.61 -27.25 22.91
CA GLN A 5 -9.36 -27.29 21.48
C GLN A 5 -10.68 -27.16 20.72
N PRO A 6 -10.71 -26.35 19.65
CA PRO A 6 -11.91 -26.24 18.82
C PRO A 6 -12.28 -27.60 18.22
N PRO A 7 -13.59 -27.90 18.10
CA PRO A 7 -14.07 -29.14 17.49
C PRO A 7 -13.51 -29.34 16.08
N HIS A 8 -13.29 -30.59 15.66
CA HIS A 8 -12.77 -30.93 14.33
C HIS A 8 -13.64 -30.43 13.17
N ASP A 9 -14.90 -30.13 13.40
CA ASP A 9 -15.85 -29.57 12.41
C ASP A 9 -15.83 -28.03 12.33
N SER A 10 -14.91 -27.35 13.04
CA SER A 10 -14.82 -25.90 12.97
C SER A 10 -14.31 -25.45 11.60
N SER A 11 -15.00 -24.48 10.99
CA SER A 11 -14.61 -23.83 9.74
C SER A 11 -13.28 -23.05 9.82
N GLY A 12 -12.70 -22.96 11.03
CA GLY A 12 -11.47 -22.21 11.32
C GLY A 12 -10.22 -22.69 10.58
N PHE A 13 -10.16 -24.00 10.27
CA PHE A 13 -9.03 -24.58 9.55
C PHE A 13 -8.77 -23.93 8.17
N LEU A 14 -9.84 -23.63 7.43
CA LEU A 14 -9.73 -22.98 6.12
C LEU A 14 -9.16 -21.56 6.26
N LEU A 15 -9.62 -20.79 7.27
CA LEU A 15 -9.11 -19.44 7.57
C LEU A 15 -7.62 -19.47 7.94
N THR A 16 -7.20 -20.42 8.74
CA THR A 16 -5.78 -20.59 9.12
C THR A 16 -4.90 -20.84 7.89
N ARG A 17 -5.29 -21.78 7.02
CA ARG A 17 -4.55 -22.07 5.78
C ARG A 17 -4.50 -20.88 4.84
N LEU A 18 -5.63 -20.17 4.68
CA LEU A 18 -5.70 -18.96 3.87
C LEU A 18 -4.71 -17.90 4.40
N ASN A 19 -4.74 -17.62 5.71
CA ASN A 19 -3.87 -16.61 6.32
C ASN A 19 -2.39 -16.96 6.16
N ILE A 20 -2.01 -18.23 6.36
CA ILE A 20 -0.62 -18.68 6.13
C ILE A 20 -0.23 -18.47 4.66
N GLY A 21 -1.08 -18.86 3.71
CA GLY A 21 -0.83 -18.65 2.28
C GLY A 21 -0.67 -17.16 1.93
N LEU A 22 -1.52 -16.30 2.46
CA LEU A 22 -1.46 -14.86 2.25
C LEU A 22 -0.17 -14.25 2.81
N ILE A 23 0.26 -14.66 4.02
CA ILE A 23 1.52 -14.20 4.62
C ILE A 23 2.71 -14.58 3.71
N VAL A 24 2.78 -15.83 3.24
CA VAL A 24 3.89 -16.30 2.39
C VAL A 24 3.92 -15.52 1.08
N ILE A 25 2.79 -15.44 0.37
CA ILE A 25 2.71 -14.74 -0.92
C ILE A 25 3.10 -13.27 -0.75
N THR A 26 2.54 -12.58 0.24
CA THR A 26 2.82 -11.15 0.46
C THR A 26 4.28 -10.91 0.86
N SER A 27 4.87 -11.81 1.64
CA SER A 27 6.30 -11.73 1.98
C SER A 27 7.19 -11.84 0.73
N VAL A 28 6.84 -12.73 -0.20
CA VAL A 28 7.54 -12.83 -1.50
C VAL A 28 7.41 -11.52 -2.29
N PHE A 29 6.22 -10.90 -2.33
CA PHE A 29 6.03 -9.60 -3.00
C PHE A 29 6.90 -8.50 -2.39
N ILE A 30 6.93 -8.36 -1.07
CA ILE A 30 7.73 -7.34 -0.38
C ILE A 30 9.22 -7.59 -0.57
N ILE A 31 9.69 -8.82 -0.43
CA ILE A 31 11.10 -9.18 -0.67
C ILE A 31 11.49 -8.83 -2.10
N THR A 32 10.67 -9.23 -3.08
CA THR A 32 10.91 -8.91 -4.50
C THR A 32 10.93 -7.40 -4.74
N ARG A 33 10.02 -6.63 -4.10
CA ARG A 33 10.03 -5.16 -4.16
C ARG A 33 11.34 -4.60 -3.63
N LEU A 34 11.77 -5.00 -2.43
CA LEU A 34 12.99 -4.51 -1.81
C LEU A 34 14.23 -4.89 -2.63
N CYS A 35 14.32 -6.13 -3.10
CA CYS A 35 15.40 -6.56 -3.99
C CYS A 35 15.47 -5.72 -5.25
N THR A 36 14.34 -5.47 -5.91
CA THR A 36 14.28 -4.63 -7.11
C THR A 36 14.74 -3.20 -6.81
N ARG A 37 14.33 -2.63 -5.68
CA ARG A 37 14.71 -1.28 -5.26
C ARG A 37 16.19 -1.17 -4.91
N ILE A 38 16.73 -2.15 -4.18
CA ILE A 38 18.14 -2.13 -3.74
C ILE A 38 19.08 -2.43 -4.90
N PHE A 39 18.84 -3.53 -5.64
CA PHE A 39 19.80 -4.03 -6.62
C PHE A 39 19.64 -3.39 -8.01
N MET A 40 18.41 -3.11 -8.45
CA MET A 40 18.17 -2.58 -9.80
C MET A 40 18.07 -1.05 -9.83
N LEU A 41 17.35 -0.44 -8.88
CA LEU A 41 17.11 1.00 -8.87
C LEU A 41 18.08 1.76 -7.97
N ARG A 42 18.74 1.11 -7.02
CA ARG A 42 19.64 1.70 -6.01
C ARG A 42 19.04 2.94 -5.32
N SER A 43 17.73 2.94 -5.11
CA SER A 43 17.00 4.08 -4.55
C SER A 43 15.88 3.60 -3.63
N LEU A 44 16.16 3.50 -2.34
CA LEU A 44 15.14 3.33 -1.30
C LEU A 44 14.44 4.65 -1.03
N GLY A 45 13.16 4.61 -0.69
CA GLY A 45 12.35 5.78 -0.40
C GLY A 45 11.36 5.56 0.75
N TRP A 46 10.70 6.62 1.14
CA TRP A 46 9.63 6.56 2.14
C TRP A 46 8.49 5.62 1.75
N ASP A 47 8.26 5.43 0.44
CA ASP A 47 7.29 4.47 -0.09
C ASP A 47 7.65 3.02 0.25
N ASP A 48 8.94 2.70 0.33
CA ASP A 48 9.40 1.36 0.71
C ASP A 48 9.28 1.14 2.22
N LEU A 49 9.55 2.16 3.03
CA LEU A 49 9.33 2.09 4.48
C LEU A 49 7.83 1.88 4.80
N LEU A 50 6.95 2.65 4.18
CA LEU A 50 5.50 2.50 4.36
C LEU A 50 5.00 1.13 3.89
N ALA A 51 5.58 0.57 2.82
CA ALA A 51 5.25 -0.77 2.35
C ALA A 51 5.65 -1.86 3.36
N VAL A 52 6.81 -1.72 4.02
CA VAL A 52 7.26 -2.64 5.07
C VAL A 52 6.35 -2.53 6.31
N ILE A 53 6.01 -1.31 6.74
CA ILE A 53 5.09 -1.11 7.86
C ILE A 53 3.71 -1.72 7.54
N ALA A 54 3.20 -1.50 6.34
CA ALA A 54 1.95 -2.09 5.86
C ALA A 54 2.01 -3.63 5.87
N TRP A 55 3.14 -4.21 5.42
CA TRP A 55 3.35 -5.66 5.46
C TRP A 55 3.35 -6.21 6.88
N ILE A 56 4.06 -5.58 7.82
CA ILE A 56 4.03 -5.96 9.24
C ILE A 56 2.58 -5.92 9.77
N GLY A 57 1.83 -4.87 9.40
CA GLY A 57 0.42 -4.73 9.78
C GLY A 57 -0.46 -5.87 9.28
N VAL A 58 -0.39 -6.22 7.99
CA VAL A 58 -1.23 -7.31 7.43
C VAL A 58 -0.80 -8.69 7.94
N VAL A 59 0.49 -8.90 8.22
CA VAL A 59 0.97 -10.12 8.89
C VAL A 59 0.40 -10.20 10.31
N SER A 60 0.35 -9.08 11.03
CA SER A 60 -0.25 -9.01 12.36
C SER A 60 -1.74 -9.33 12.33
N ILE A 61 -2.52 -8.80 11.36
CA ILE A 61 -3.93 -9.15 11.15
C ILE A 61 -4.09 -10.66 10.95
N SER A 62 -3.33 -11.23 10.02
CA SER A 62 -3.41 -12.67 9.72
C SER A 62 -3.01 -13.54 10.91
N SER A 63 -2.00 -13.14 11.67
CA SER A 63 -1.58 -13.84 12.90
C SER A 63 -2.66 -13.79 13.98
N GLN A 64 -3.32 -12.66 14.14
CA GLN A 64 -4.46 -12.51 15.05
C GLN A 64 -5.67 -13.35 14.61
N GLY A 65 -5.94 -13.43 13.29
CA GLY A 65 -6.97 -14.31 12.74
C GLY A 65 -6.70 -15.78 13.07
N ILE A 66 -5.45 -16.25 12.96
CA ILE A 66 -5.05 -17.60 13.36
C ILE A 66 -5.22 -17.80 14.86
N LEU A 67 -4.82 -16.81 15.67
CA LEU A 67 -4.98 -16.86 17.13
C LEU A 67 -6.45 -16.92 17.53
N ALA A 68 -7.32 -16.15 16.86
CA ALA A 68 -8.75 -16.14 17.10
C ALA A 68 -9.38 -17.52 16.80
N VAL A 69 -8.95 -18.21 15.73
CA VAL A 69 -9.38 -19.59 15.43
C VAL A 69 -9.01 -20.53 16.57
N ASN A 70 -7.79 -20.44 17.09
CA ASN A 70 -7.36 -21.27 18.24
C ASN A 70 -8.14 -20.96 19.51
N ARG A 71 -8.77 -19.79 19.62
CA ARG A 71 -9.63 -19.36 20.73
C ARG A 71 -11.12 -19.57 20.48
N GLY A 72 -11.49 -20.27 19.40
CA GLY A 72 -12.87 -20.69 19.12
C GLY A 72 -13.58 -19.90 18.03
N LEU A 73 -12.91 -19.02 17.28
CA LEU A 73 -13.52 -18.37 16.13
C LEU A 73 -13.96 -19.43 15.09
N GLY A 74 -15.23 -19.38 14.68
CA GLY A 74 -15.84 -20.36 13.79
C GLY A 74 -16.52 -21.54 14.52
N THR A 75 -16.60 -21.48 15.85
CA THR A 75 -17.36 -22.41 16.68
C THR A 75 -18.60 -21.69 17.24
N HIS A 76 -19.71 -22.40 17.45
CA HIS A 76 -20.89 -21.84 18.08
C HIS A 76 -20.59 -21.39 19.51
N MET A 77 -21.09 -20.23 19.91
CA MET A 77 -20.77 -19.62 21.19
C MET A 77 -21.15 -20.51 22.40
N ASP A 78 -22.21 -21.32 22.28
CA ASP A 78 -22.66 -22.26 23.31
C ASP A 78 -21.65 -23.36 23.63
N GLN A 79 -20.70 -23.63 22.71
CA GLN A 79 -19.68 -24.68 22.84
C GLN A 79 -18.36 -24.14 23.40
N ILE A 80 -18.23 -22.81 23.54
CA ILE A 80 -17.00 -22.17 24.00
C ILE A 80 -17.07 -21.95 25.52
N PRO A 81 -16.08 -22.41 26.30
CA PRO A 81 -16.03 -22.11 27.73
C PRO A 81 -15.97 -20.59 28.01
N PRO A 82 -16.62 -20.09 29.10
CA PRO A 82 -16.65 -18.65 29.37
C PRO A 82 -15.26 -17.98 29.45
N GLU A 83 -14.29 -18.65 30.04
CA GLU A 83 -12.91 -18.13 30.13
C GLU A 83 -12.24 -17.99 28.76
N THR A 84 -12.50 -18.93 27.84
CA THR A 84 -11.99 -18.90 26.46
C THR A 84 -12.72 -17.84 25.64
N LEU A 85 -14.00 -17.61 25.92
CA LEU A 85 -14.83 -16.60 25.29
C LEU A 85 -14.27 -15.17 25.53
N ASP A 86 -13.91 -14.88 26.82
CA ASP A 86 -13.26 -13.60 27.16
C ASP A 86 -11.96 -13.39 26.40
N GLU A 87 -11.13 -14.42 26.29
CA GLU A 87 -9.89 -14.37 25.53
C GLU A 87 -10.15 -14.19 24.01
N LEU A 88 -11.20 -14.79 23.47
CA LEU A 88 -11.63 -14.59 22.10
C LEU A 88 -12.03 -13.13 21.86
N TYR A 89 -12.87 -12.53 22.72
CA TYR A 89 -13.27 -11.13 22.58
C TYR A 89 -12.11 -10.15 22.69
N LYS A 90 -11.15 -10.38 23.60
CA LYS A 90 -9.90 -9.60 23.64
C LYS A 90 -9.13 -9.68 22.33
N THR A 91 -9.08 -10.88 21.73
CA THR A 91 -8.39 -11.07 20.43
C THR A 91 -9.13 -10.36 19.30
N LEU A 92 -10.46 -10.43 19.27
CA LEU A 92 -11.28 -9.77 18.26
C LEU A 92 -11.17 -8.25 18.35
N LEU A 93 -11.17 -7.67 19.56
CA LEU A 93 -10.94 -6.25 19.77
C LEU A 93 -9.54 -5.83 19.25
N THR A 94 -8.52 -6.59 19.63
CA THR A 94 -7.15 -6.31 19.17
C THR A 94 -7.03 -6.47 17.66
N PHE A 95 -7.66 -7.50 17.07
CA PHE A 95 -7.74 -7.68 15.62
C PHE A 95 -8.36 -6.47 14.94
N GLN A 96 -9.47 -5.95 15.45
CA GLN A 96 -10.19 -4.81 14.91
C GLN A 96 -9.35 -3.52 14.94
N LEU A 97 -8.71 -3.21 16.07
CA LEU A 97 -7.85 -2.03 16.20
C LEU A 97 -6.61 -2.10 15.29
N VAL A 98 -5.96 -3.26 15.25
CA VAL A 98 -4.82 -3.52 14.35
C VAL A 98 -5.26 -3.45 12.89
N PHE A 99 -6.47 -3.93 12.56
CA PHE A 99 -7.02 -3.84 11.21
C PHE A 99 -7.15 -2.39 10.73
N PHE A 100 -7.77 -1.49 11.51
CA PHE A 100 -7.90 -0.08 11.11
C PHE A 100 -6.55 0.57 10.82
N VAL A 101 -5.59 0.41 11.73
CA VAL A 101 -4.25 0.99 11.58
C VAL A 101 -3.53 0.41 10.36
N SER A 102 -3.54 -0.90 10.22
CA SER A 102 -2.83 -1.61 9.15
C SER A 102 -3.38 -1.24 7.77
N ILE A 103 -4.71 -1.22 7.62
CA ILE A 103 -5.37 -0.84 6.36
C ILE A 103 -5.11 0.63 6.02
N GLY A 104 -4.99 1.51 7.01
CA GLY A 104 -4.53 2.88 6.82
C GLY A 104 -3.11 2.93 6.23
N PHE A 105 -2.16 2.19 6.81
CA PHE A 105 -0.79 2.13 6.28
C PHE A 105 -0.69 1.47 4.91
N VAL A 106 -1.52 0.47 4.62
CA VAL A 106 -1.61 -0.11 3.28
C VAL A 106 -1.97 0.96 2.25
N ARG A 107 -2.99 1.80 2.51
CA ARG A 107 -3.37 2.90 1.62
C ARG A 107 -2.29 3.96 1.50
N PHE A 108 -1.64 4.34 2.60
CA PHE A 108 -0.51 5.27 2.55
C PHE A 108 0.64 4.73 1.70
N SER A 109 0.92 3.43 1.77
CA SER A 109 1.92 2.78 0.92
C SER A 109 1.55 2.84 -0.57
N VAL A 110 0.26 2.65 -0.91
CA VAL A 110 -0.24 2.79 -2.29
C VAL A 110 -0.11 4.24 -2.75
N VAL A 111 -0.57 5.21 -1.95
CA VAL A 111 -0.45 6.65 -2.25
C VAL A 111 1.00 7.04 -2.46
N ALA A 112 1.92 6.65 -1.56
CA ALA A 112 3.34 6.95 -1.66
C ALA A 112 3.97 6.38 -2.94
N SER A 113 3.59 5.15 -3.32
CA SER A 113 4.03 4.50 -4.55
C SER A 113 3.52 5.24 -5.80
N TYR A 114 2.28 5.78 -5.76
CA TYR A 114 1.69 6.56 -6.86
C TYR A 114 2.26 7.98 -6.96
N LEU A 115 2.58 8.64 -5.84
CA LEU A 115 3.25 9.95 -5.83
C LEU A 115 4.59 9.92 -6.58
N ARG A 116 5.25 8.77 -6.60
CA ARG A 116 6.50 8.56 -7.34
C ARG A 116 6.28 8.30 -8.83
N LEU A 117 5.05 7.93 -9.23
CA LEU A 117 4.73 7.58 -10.62
C LEU A 117 4.59 8.83 -11.50
N SER A 118 4.02 9.92 -10.98
CA SER A 118 3.75 11.15 -11.74
C SER A 118 3.93 12.42 -10.92
N HIS A 119 4.35 13.48 -11.62
CA HIS A 119 4.56 14.82 -11.03
C HIS A 119 3.42 15.78 -11.39
N GLU A 120 2.36 15.32 -12.07
CA GLU A 120 1.21 16.14 -12.45
C GLU A 120 0.49 16.70 -11.21
N ARG A 121 0.24 18.01 -11.20
CA ARG A 121 -0.29 18.71 -10.00
C ARG A 121 -1.65 18.18 -9.58
N TRP A 122 -2.55 17.97 -10.51
CA TRP A 122 -3.91 17.48 -10.24
C TRP A 122 -3.91 16.05 -9.70
N PHE A 123 -3.05 15.18 -10.24
CA PHE A 123 -2.89 13.82 -9.76
C PHE A 123 -2.37 13.79 -8.31
N ARG A 124 -1.35 14.59 -8.02
CA ARG A 124 -0.80 14.70 -6.66
C ARG A 124 -1.80 15.28 -5.66
N PHE A 125 -2.58 16.31 -6.08
CA PHE A 125 -3.63 16.85 -5.24
C PHE A 125 -4.69 15.80 -4.90
N GLY A 126 -5.16 15.02 -5.88
CA GLY A 126 -6.08 13.91 -5.66
C GLY A 126 -5.53 12.87 -4.67
N LEU A 127 -4.24 12.50 -4.81
CA LEU A 127 -3.59 11.57 -3.89
C LEU A 127 -3.47 12.12 -2.46
N TYR A 128 -3.13 13.40 -2.29
CA TYR A 128 -3.09 14.02 -0.95
C TYR A 128 -4.47 14.10 -0.32
N LEU A 129 -5.50 14.39 -1.11
CA LEU A 129 -6.88 14.38 -0.62
C LEU A 129 -7.29 12.98 -0.13
N LEU A 130 -7.00 11.92 -0.91
CA LEU A 130 -7.29 10.55 -0.50
C LEU A 130 -6.48 10.12 0.72
N ALA A 131 -5.21 10.55 0.83
CA ALA A 131 -4.39 10.31 2.01
C ALA A 131 -4.98 10.99 3.26
N PHE A 132 -5.40 12.25 3.13
CA PHE A 132 -6.04 13.00 4.21
C PHE A 132 -7.35 12.32 4.66
N LEU A 133 -8.22 11.94 3.72
CA LEU A 133 -9.45 11.21 4.03
C LEU A 133 -9.15 9.88 4.72
N THR A 134 -8.16 9.13 4.25
CA THR A 134 -7.72 7.88 4.88
C THR A 134 -7.25 8.10 6.30
N PHE A 135 -6.40 9.11 6.53
CA PHE A 135 -5.92 9.46 7.87
C PHE A 135 -7.08 9.79 8.81
N THR A 136 -7.97 10.66 8.36
CA THR A 136 -9.11 11.13 9.17
C THR A 136 -10.03 9.97 9.56
N ILE A 137 -10.48 9.16 8.59
CA ILE A 137 -11.42 8.07 8.89
C ILE A 137 -10.77 6.96 9.72
N THR A 138 -9.49 6.63 9.47
CA THR A 138 -8.76 5.65 10.26
C THR A 138 -8.60 6.10 11.71
N THR A 139 -8.25 7.38 11.92
CA THR A 139 -8.10 7.95 13.25
C THR A 139 -9.43 7.98 14.02
N ILE A 140 -10.51 8.43 13.36
CA ILE A 140 -11.85 8.46 13.96
C ILE A 140 -12.28 7.05 14.34
N ALA A 141 -12.16 6.07 13.44
CA ALA A 141 -12.53 4.69 13.70
C ALA A 141 -11.72 4.09 14.85
N PHE A 142 -10.39 4.28 14.84
CA PHE A 142 -9.51 3.76 15.89
C PHE A 142 -9.91 4.28 17.28
N PHE A 143 -10.08 5.59 17.44
CA PHE A 143 -10.44 6.17 18.72
C PHE A 143 -11.88 5.83 19.13
N PHE A 144 -12.82 5.79 18.20
CA PHE A 144 -14.20 5.41 18.48
C PHE A 144 -14.26 3.99 19.09
N PHE A 145 -13.65 3.00 18.42
CA PHE A 145 -13.66 1.64 18.90
C PHE A 145 -12.76 1.40 20.13
N LEU A 146 -11.72 2.22 20.33
CA LEU A 146 -10.92 2.16 21.55
C LEU A 146 -11.70 2.68 22.77
N THR A 147 -12.56 3.70 22.57
CA THR A 147 -13.32 4.37 23.63
C THR A 147 -14.80 4.02 23.62
N GLU A 148 -15.18 2.91 23.01
CA GLU A 148 -16.56 2.43 22.92
C GLU A 148 -17.21 2.20 24.29
N CYS A 149 -16.42 1.76 25.27
CA CYS A 149 -16.85 1.62 26.65
C CYS A 149 -16.13 2.63 27.54
N LYS A 150 -16.81 3.07 28.61
CA LYS A 150 -16.24 3.99 29.61
C LYS A 150 -14.98 3.43 30.26
N TYR A 151 -14.94 2.12 30.48
CA TYR A 151 -13.79 1.37 30.95
C TYR A 151 -13.39 0.36 29.88
N ILE A 152 -12.14 0.36 29.47
CA ILE A 152 -11.64 -0.54 28.43
C ILE A 152 -11.88 -2.03 28.74
N PRO A 153 -11.75 -2.53 29.99
CA PRO A 153 -12.08 -3.92 30.33
C PRO A 153 -13.52 -4.32 30.04
N ASP A 154 -14.48 -3.39 30.11
CA ASP A 154 -15.89 -3.67 29.85
C ASP A 154 -16.16 -4.06 28.35
N GLN A 155 -15.20 -3.86 27.46
CA GLN A 155 -15.34 -4.25 26.05
C GLN A 155 -15.32 -5.76 25.84
N TRP A 156 -14.58 -6.50 26.66
CA TRP A 156 -14.50 -7.97 26.58
C TRP A 156 -15.23 -8.69 27.74
N ASP A 157 -15.47 -8.02 28.86
CA ASP A 157 -16.24 -8.57 29.97
C ASP A 157 -17.74 -8.42 29.72
N ILE A 158 -18.29 -9.36 28.94
CA ILE A 158 -19.71 -9.35 28.58
C ILE A 158 -20.60 -9.72 29.78
N ALA A 159 -20.05 -10.43 30.75
CA ALA A 159 -20.79 -10.89 31.95
C ALA A 159 -21.06 -9.75 32.94
N ASN A 160 -20.38 -8.61 32.83
CA ASN A 160 -20.55 -7.48 33.74
C ASN A 160 -21.90 -6.75 33.50
N PRO A 161 -22.88 -6.81 34.41
CA PRO A 161 -24.20 -6.18 34.23
C PRO A 161 -24.12 -4.63 34.27
N ASN A 162 -23.04 -4.07 34.85
CA ASN A 162 -22.85 -2.61 35.01
C ASN A 162 -22.01 -1.98 33.91
N ARG A 163 -21.72 -2.71 32.84
CA ARG A 163 -20.93 -2.16 31.72
C ARG A 163 -21.62 -0.96 31.06
N GLN A 164 -20.87 0.11 30.85
CA GLN A 164 -21.33 1.32 30.20
C GLN A 164 -20.63 1.46 28.84
N CYS A 165 -21.23 0.87 27.82
CA CYS A 165 -20.73 0.94 26.43
C CYS A 165 -21.74 1.63 25.51
N VAL A 166 -21.28 2.06 24.36
CA VAL A 166 -22.12 2.62 23.29
C VAL A 166 -23.15 1.56 22.84
N PRO A 167 -24.40 1.95 22.54
CA PRO A 167 -25.39 1.02 22.00
C PRO A 167 -24.90 0.37 20.71
N LYS A 168 -25.13 -0.94 20.53
CA LYS A 168 -24.73 -1.69 19.34
C LYS A 168 -25.23 -1.08 18.01
N SER A 169 -26.36 -0.37 18.04
CA SER A 169 -26.88 0.34 16.88
C SER A 169 -25.99 1.49 16.41
N GLU A 170 -25.34 2.21 17.34
CA GLU A 170 -24.41 3.30 17.01
C GLU A 170 -23.05 2.74 16.56
N GLU A 171 -22.59 1.67 17.20
CA GLU A 171 -21.41 0.91 16.76
C GLU A 171 -21.57 0.44 15.31
N ALA A 172 -22.69 -0.18 14.98
CA ALA A 172 -22.99 -0.63 13.62
C ALA A 172 -23.02 0.54 12.60
N LYS A 173 -23.63 1.69 12.94
CA LYS A 173 -23.65 2.88 12.09
C LYS A 173 -22.25 3.38 11.80
N MET A 174 -21.39 3.45 12.81
CA MET A 174 -20.00 3.86 12.66
C MET A 174 -19.21 2.89 11.77
N PHE A 175 -19.44 1.59 11.98
CA PHE A 175 -18.83 0.54 11.15
C PHE A 175 -19.24 0.67 9.68
N TYR A 176 -20.52 0.84 9.40
CA TYR A 176 -21.03 1.01 8.04
C TYR A 176 -20.48 2.28 7.39
N ALA A 177 -20.49 3.42 8.12
CA ALA A 177 -19.91 4.66 7.62
C ALA A 177 -18.43 4.50 7.24
N HIS A 178 -17.65 3.84 8.12
CA HIS A 178 -16.24 3.55 7.87
C HIS A 178 -16.06 2.74 6.60
N VAL A 179 -16.78 1.63 6.44
CA VAL A 179 -16.62 0.72 5.31
C VAL A 179 -17.03 1.39 3.99
N PHE A 180 -18.14 2.16 3.97
CA PHE A 180 -18.55 2.90 2.77
C PHE A 180 -17.49 3.92 2.33
N ILE A 181 -16.94 4.70 3.27
CA ILE A 181 -15.90 5.70 2.96
C ILE A 181 -14.64 5.01 2.45
N ILE A 182 -14.26 3.88 3.04
CA ILE A 182 -13.08 3.11 2.65
C ILE A 182 -13.21 2.56 1.23
N VAL A 183 -14.37 2.02 0.85
CA VAL A 183 -14.62 1.56 -0.53
C VAL A 183 -14.57 2.73 -1.52
N ALA A 184 -15.11 3.90 -1.15
CA ALA A 184 -15.02 5.10 -1.98
C ALA A 184 -13.56 5.55 -2.18
N ILE A 185 -12.72 5.48 -1.14
CA ILE A 185 -11.28 5.76 -1.23
C ILE A 185 -10.58 4.74 -2.15
N ASP A 186 -10.89 3.45 -2.05
CA ASP A 186 -10.30 2.41 -2.90
C ASP A 186 -10.67 2.61 -4.38
N ILE A 187 -11.92 2.99 -4.67
CA ILE A 187 -12.36 3.39 -6.02
C ILE A 187 -11.58 4.63 -6.50
N GLY A 188 -11.37 5.62 -5.64
CA GLY A 188 -10.58 6.81 -5.95
C GLY A 188 -9.12 6.48 -6.27
N LEU A 189 -8.48 5.60 -5.48
CA LEU A 189 -7.12 5.12 -5.71
C LEU A 189 -7.00 4.32 -7.02
N LEU A 190 -8.05 3.62 -7.44
CA LEU A 190 -8.09 2.94 -8.72
C LEU A 190 -8.31 3.93 -9.89
N ALA A 191 -9.21 4.88 -9.74
CA ALA A 191 -9.60 5.81 -10.80
C ALA A 191 -8.48 6.80 -11.16
N LEU A 192 -7.71 7.29 -10.17
CA LEU A 192 -6.65 8.28 -10.39
C LEU A 192 -5.56 7.82 -11.39
N PRO A 193 -4.93 6.64 -11.26
CA PRO A 193 -3.93 6.20 -12.22
C PRO A 193 -4.53 5.89 -13.60
N ILE A 194 -5.77 5.45 -13.68
CA ILE A 194 -6.48 5.24 -14.95
C ILE A 194 -6.65 6.57 -15.68
N TRP A 195 -7.14 7.58 -14.98
CA TRP A 195 -7.32 8.93 -15.53
C TRP A 195 -5.98 9.55 -15.95
N LEU A 196 -4.90 9.37 -15.16
CA LEU A 196 -3.55 9.82 -15.51
C LEU A 196 -3.09 9.20 -16.82
N VAL A 197 -3.28 7.90 -17.00
CA VAL A 197 -2.88 7.20 -18.23
C VAL A 197 -3.67 7.70 -19.43
N TRP A 198 -4.97 7.92 -19.24
CA TRP A 198 -5.84 8.37 -20.35
C TRP A 198 -5.54 9.80 -20.77
N SER A 199 -5.20 10.69 -19.83
CA SER A 199 -4.92 12.11 -20.09
C SER A 199 -3.52 12.38 -20.63
N THR A 200 -2.50 11.58 -20.24
CA THR A 200 -1.08 11.95 -20.43
C THR A 200 -0.33 11.04 -21.41
N MET A 201 -0.76 9.81 -21.61
CA MET A 201 0.00 8.84 -22.40
C MET A 201 -0.55 8.62 -23.81
N LYS A 202 0.16 9.16 -24.80
CA LYS A 202 0.18 8.58 -26.16
C LYS A 202 0.74 7.15 -26.03
N PHE A 203 -0.11 6.18 -26.34
CA PHE A 203 0.09 4.74 -26.19
C PHE A 203 1.40 4.22 -26.77
N SER A 204 2.49 4.20 -26.04
CA SER A 204 3.72 3.54 -26.47
C SER A 204 4.39 2.80 -25.31
N GLY A 205 4.49 1.50 -25.43
CA GLY A 205 5.41 0.63 -24.66
C GLY A 205 5.09 0.29 -23.20
N LYS A 206 4.22 1.03 -22.50
CA LYS A 206 3.90 0.80 -21.08
C LYS A 206 2.54 0.14 -20.81
N ARG A 207 1.88 -0.33 -21.87
CA ARG A 207 0.49 -0.87 -21.80
C ARG A 207 0.35 -2.02 -20.80
N PHE A 208 1.25 -2.98 -20.80
CA PHE A 208 1.18 -4.18 -19.97
C PHE A 208 1.18 -3.85 -18.48
N GLN A 209 2.00 -2.91 -18.07
CA GLN A 209 2.10 -2.50 -16.67
C GLN A 209 0.83 -1.81 -16.18
N VAL A 210 0.28 -0.91 -16.99
CA VAL A 210 -0.98 -0.22 -16.66
C VAL A 210 -2.11 -1.22 -16.51
N ILE A 211 -2.19 -2.18 -17.43
CA ILE A 211 -3.17 -3.28 -17.38
C ILE A 211 -3.01 -4.08 -16.09
N LEU A 212 -1.78 -4.43 -15.69
CA LEU A 212 -1.51 -5.20 -14.48
C LEU A 212 -1.95 -4.45 -13.20
N VAL A 213 -1.55 -3.17 -13.08
CA VAL A 213 -1.96 -2.30 -11.95
C VAL A 213 -3.49 -2.17 -11.91
N PHE A 214 -4.12 -2.06 -13.08
CA PHE A 214 -5.58 -1.98 -13.20
C PHE A 214 -6.25 -3.26 -12.68
N PHE A 215 -5.82 -4.46 -13.12
CA PHE A 215 -6.40 -5.72 -12.68
C PHE A 215 -6.29 -5.92 -11.16
N VAL A 216 -5.12 -5.63 -10.59
CA VAL A 216 -4.93 -5.77 -9.13
C VAL A 216 -5.73 -4.72 -8.36
N GLY A 217 -5.81 -3.49 -8.88
CA GLY A 217 -6.63 -2.44 -8.29
C GLY A 217 -8.13 -2.77 -8.32
N VAL A 218 -8.62 -3.32 -9.44
CA VAL A 218 -10.02 -3.82 -9.55
C VAL A 218 -10.25 -4.96 -8.55
N PHE A 219 -9.32 -5.89 -8.43
CA PHE A 219 -9.42 -6.98 -7.47
C PHE A 219 -9.45 -6.46 -6.01
N ALA A 220 -8.66 -5.43 -5.69
CA ALA A 220 -8.69 -4.77 -4.38
C ALA A 220 -10.07 -4.14 -4.08
N VAL A 221 -10.68 -3.46 -5.06
CA VAL A 221 -12.02 -2.89 -4.92
C VAL A 221 -13.08 -3.98 -4.75
N ILE A 222 -13.01 -5.07 -5.53
CA ILE A 222 -13.94 -6.20 -5.42
C ILE A 222 -13.87 -6.82 -4.02
N THR A 223 -12.65 -7.09 -3.49
CA THR A 223 -12.48 -7.65 -2.14
C THR A 223 -13.05 -6.73 -1.06
N GLY A 224 -12.89 -5.41 -1.21
CA GLY A 224 -13.47 -4.41 -0.32
C GLY A 224 -15.00 -4.38 -0.37
N ILE A 225 -15.59 -4.47 -1.57
CA ILE A 225 -17.05 -4.50 -1.75
C ILE A 225 -17.64 -5.79 -1.16
N VAL A 226 -17.04 -6.94 -1.40
CA VAL A 226 -17.49 -8.22 -0.82
C VAL A 226 -17.41 -8.18 0.70
N HIS A 227 -16.30 -7.68 1.25
CA HIS A 227 -16.15 -7.48 2.70
C HIS A 227 -17.27 -6.58 3.26
N MET A 228 -17.56 -5.45 2.57
CA MET A 228 -18.64 -4.54 2.93
C MET A 228 -20.00 -5.25 2.93
N ILE A 229 -20.34 -5.98 1.86
CA ILE A 229 -21.61 -6.68 1.73
C ILE A 229 -21.78 -7.68 2.87
N LEU A 230 -20.77 -8.51 3.12
CA LEU A 230 -20.81 -9.51 4.19
C LEU A 230 -20.98 -8.86 5.57
N LEU A 231 -20.31 -7.74 5.81
CA LEU A 231 -20.42 -7.03 7.08
C LEU A 231 -21.81 -6.40 7.30
N VAL A 232 -22.42 -5.87 6.23
CA VAL A 232 -23.76 -5.23 6.31
C VAL A 232 -24.89 -6.25 6.34
N THR A 233 -24.72 -7.40 5.68
CA THR A 233 -25.78 -8.41 5.56
C THR A 233 -25.76 -9.45 6.69
N THR A 234 -24.64 -9.56 7.44
CA THR A 234 -24.51 -10.53 8.52
C THR A 234 -25.03 -9.93 9.81
N ASP A 235 -26.02 -10.57 10.40
CA ASP A 235 -26.50 -10.23 11.72
C ASP A 235 -25.55 -10.84 12.78
N PHE A 236 -24.86 -9.99 13.54
CA PHE A 236 -23.90 -10.40 14.56
C PHE A 236 -24.52 -10.53 15.98
N GLU A 237 -25.82 -10.29 16.15
CA GLU A 237 -26.45 -10.39 17.48
C GLU A 237 -26.54 -11.84 17.98
N VAL A 238 -26.62 -12.80 17.05
CA VAL A 238 -26.69 -14.23 17.37
C VAL A 238 -25.46 -14.91 16.79
N ASP A 239 -24.72 -15.69 17.59
CA ASP A 239 -23.55 -16.47 17.18
C ASP A 239 -22.45 -15.67 16.46
N THR A 240 -22.02 -14.58 17.05
CA THR A 240 -20.97 -13.69 16.51
C THR A 240 -19.72 -14.47 16.10
N SER A 241 -19.25 -15.42 16.93
CA SER A 241 -18.04 -16.22 16.65
C SER A 241 -18.18 -17.04 15.38
N TYR A 242 -19.31 -17.72 15.18
CA TYR A 242 -19.55 -18.55 14.00
C TYR A 242 -19.70 -17.71 12.74
N LYS A 243 -20.35 -16.56 12.83
CA LYS A 243 -20.61 -15.69 11.65
C LYS A 243 -19.37 -14.91 11.21
N LEU A 244 -18.50 -14.50 12.15
CA LEU A 244 -17.26 -13.78 11.82
C LEU A 244 -16.30 -14.62 10.96
N ILE A 245 -16.38 -15.96 10.98
CA ILE A 245 -15.54 -16.81 10.14
C ILE A 245 -15.70 -16.56 8.64
N PHE A 246 -16.86 -16.04 8.22
CA PHE A 246 -17.11 -15.70 6.81
C PHE A 246 -16.59 -14.29 6.44
N VAL A 247 -16.44 -13.40 7.41
CA VAL A 247 -16.01 -12.00 7.22
C VAL A 247 -14.49 -11.87 7.32
N CYS A 248 -13.87 -12.54 8.29
CA CYS A 248 -12.43 -12.47 8.55
C CYS A 248 -11.53 -12.81 7.33
N PRO A 249 -11.83 -13.79 6.48
CA PRO A 249 -11.03 -14.06 5.28
C PRO A 249 -10.95 -12.88 4.33
N TRP A 250 -12.06 -12.14 4.17
CA TRP A 250 -12.13 -11.00 3.26
C TRP A 250 -11.39 -9.78 3.80
N SER A 251 -11.43 -9.55 5.11
CA SER A 251 -10.61 -8.50 5.74
C SER A 251 -9.12 -8.77 5.61
N SER A 252 -8.67 -10.01 5.84
CA SER A 252 -7.28 -10.41 5.62
C SER A 252 -6.89 -10.26 4.14
N LEU A 253 -7.71 -10.77 3.22
CA LEU A 253 -7.46 -10.70 1.78
C LEU A 253 -7.36 -9.24 1.29
N GLN A 254 -8.27 -8.35 1.73
CA GLN A 254 -8.25 -6.93 1.39
C GLN A 254 -6.91 -6.27 1.78
N GLY A 255 -6.40 -6.54 2.97
CA GLY A 255 -5.12 -6.02 3.43
C GLY A 255 -3.95 -6.48 2.55
N HIS A 256 -3.86 -7.78 2.28
CA HIS A 256 -2.78 -8.36 1.49
C HIS A 256 -2.81 -7.89 0.03
N VAL A 257 -3.97 -7.85 -0.61
CA VAL A 257 -4.15 -7.33 -1.98
C VAL A 257 -3.76 -5.86 -2.07
N GLY A 258 -4.07 -5.05 -1.05
CA GLY A 258 -3.62 -3.67 -0.98
C GLY A 258 -2.09 -3.53 -0.96
N VAL A 259 -1.38 -4.38 -0.20
CA VAL A 259 0.09 -4.42 -0.23
C VAL A 259 0.60 -4.83 -1.61
N TRP A 260 0.00 -5.84 -2.27
CA TRP A 260 0.38 -6.22 -3.64
C TRP A 260 0.21 -5.05 -4.61
N THR A 261 -0.91 -4.32 -4.51
CA THR A 261 -1.15 -3.11 -5.33
C THR A 261 -0.02 -2.10 -5.19
N SER A 262 0.51 -1.88 -3.98
CA SER A 262 1.62 -0.96 -3.74
C SER A 262 2.96 -1.47 -4.33
N CYS A 263 3.13 -2.79 -4.49
CA CYS A 263 4.37 -3.39 -5.01
C CYS A 263 4.49 -3.30 -6.54
N PHE A 264 3.37 -3.32 -7.28
CA PHE A 264 3.40 -3.37 -8.75
C PHE A 264 4.16 -2.23 -9.42
N PRO A 265 4.04 -0.94 -9.00
CA PRO A 265 4.84 0.13 -9.59
C PRO A 265 6.35 -0.09 -9.48
N ALA A 266 6.81 -0.79 -8.43
CA ALA A 266 8.22 -1.08 -8.22
C ALA A 266 8.75 -2.22 -9.11
N PHE A 267 7.88 -3.07 -9.67
CA PHE A 267 8.27 -4.20 -10.52
C PHE A 267 8.53 -3.80 -11.98
N GLN A 268 8.31 -2.53 -12.37
CA GLN A 268 8.54 -2.07 -13.74
C GLN A 268 9.91 -2.45 -14.31
N PRO A 269 11.04 -2.17 -13.62
CA PRO A 269 12.37 -2.49 -14.16
C PRO A 269 12.57 -4.00 -14.25
N LEU A 270 12.00 -4.77 -13.33
CA LEU A 270 12.07 -6.23 -13.36
C LEU A 270 11.38 -6.80 -14.59
N PHE A 271 10.16 -6.33 -14.92
CA PHE A 271 9.44 -6.77 -16.13
C PHE A 271 10.17 -6.38 -17.41
N ARG A 272 10.82 -5.18 -17.47
CA ARG A 272 11.64 -4.79 -18.63
C ARG A 272 12.83 -5.72 -18.77
N TRP A 273 13.56 -5.98 -17.69
CA TRP A 273 14.70 -6.88 -17.69
C TRP A 273 14.33 -8.29 -18.17
N PHE A 274 13.20 -8.85 -17.68
CA PHE A 274 12.70 -10.15 -18.15
C PHE A 274 12.36 -10.13 -19.63
N LYS A 275 11.65 -9.09 -20.09
CA LYS A 275 11.30 -8.93 -21.51
C LYS A 275 12.54 -8.88 -22.39
N ASP A 276 13.53 -8.08 -22.03
CA ASP A 276 14.76 -7.93 -22.82
C ASP A 276 15.58 -9.22 -22.84
N LYS A 277 15.59 -9.97 -21.72
CA LYS A 277 16.33 -11.21 -21.60
C LYS A 277 15.69 -12.40 -22.34
N TYR A 278 14.36 -12.51 -22.29
CA TYR A 278 13.67 -13.69 -22.81
C TYR A 278 13.01 -13.47 -24.17
N TRP A 279 12.66 -12.25 -24.54
CA TRP A 279 12.04 -11.93 -25.84
C TRP A 279 12.90 -11.12 -26.79
N GLY A 280 14.20 -11.01 -26.51
CA GLY A 280 15.21 -10.65 -27.53
C GLY A 280 15.01 -9.34 -28.27
N THR A 281 14.22 -8.40 -27.75
CA THR A 281 14.15 -7.05 -28.32
C THR A 281 15.38 -6.29 -27.84
N LYS A 282 16.51 -6.49 -28.55
CA LYS A 282 17.67 -5.58 -28.44
C LYS A 282 17.17 -4.18 -28.74
N THR A 283 16.83 -3.44 -27.73
CA THR A 283 16.71 -1.99 -27.84
C THR A 283 18.15 -1.50 -28.02
N THR A 284 18.57 -1.35 -29.28
CA THR A 284 19.77 -0.62 -29.62
C THR A 284 19.61 0.75 -28.96
N VAL A 285 20.32 0.97 -27.88
CA VAL A 285 20.57 2.31 -27.37
C VAL A 285 21.24 3.03 -28.51
N PRO A 286 20.70 4.12 -29.06
CA PRO A 286 21.44 4.90 -30.01
C PRO A 286 22.68 5.40 -29.25
N VAL A 287 23.83 4.85 -29.57
CA VAL A 287 25.12 5.43 -29.22
C VAL A 287 25.08 6.80 -29.90
N GLN A 288 24.84 7.85 -29.12
CA GLN A 288 25.15 9.18 -29.58
C GLN A 288 26.63 9.16 -29.88
N HIS A 289 26.96 9.17 -31.19
CA HIS A 289 28.30 9.46 -31.66
C HIS A 289 28.72 10.77 -30.98
N LEU A 290 29.58 10.66 -29.96
CA LEU A 290 30.40 11.78 -29.56
C LEU A 290 31.17 12.18 -30.84
N PRO A 291 31.11 13.43 -31.31
CA PRO A 291 31.94 13.86 -32.41
C PRO A 291 33.39 13.68 -32.00
N THR A 292 34.07 12.81 -32.70
CA THR A 292 35.52 12.61 -32.57
C THR A 292 36.20 13.94 -32.90
N ILE A 293 36.96 14.49 -31.94
CA ILE A 293 37.74 15.74 -32.05
C ILE A 293 38.94 15.50 -33.00
N SER A 294 38.68 15.06 -34.20
CA SER A 294 39.74 14.87 -35.20
C SER A 294 39.43 15.38 -36.62
N GLU A 295 38.34 16.13 -36.81
CA GLU A 295 37.96 16.62 -38.12
C GLU A 295 37.70 18.13 -38.24
N VAL A 296 38.06 18.92 -37.22
CA VAL A 296 37.87 20.39 -37.25
C VAL A 296 39.14 21.19 -37.57
N ASP A 297 40.31 20.56 -37.74
CA ASP A 297 41.57 21.31 -37.84
C ASP A 297 42.30 21.20 -39.20
N LEU A 298 41.62 21.03 -40.33
CA LEU A 298 42.29 21.04 -41.63
C LEU A 298 41.51 21.77 -42.77
N ARG A 299 40.78 22.82 -42.45
CA ARG A 299 40.11 23.57 -43.53
C ARG A 299 40.06 25.08 -43.37
N ASP A 300 41.07 25.69 -42.77
CA ASP A 300 41.26 27.15 -42.92
C ASP A 300 42.76 27.52 -42.87
N SER A 301 43.46 27.15 -43.89
CA SER A 301 44.76 27.76 -44.24
C SER A 301 44.88 27.94 -45.77
N SER A 302 44.11 28.86 -46.30
CA SER A 302 44.51 29.51 -47.54
C SER A 302 43.73 30.82 -47.73
N ILE A 303 44.53 31.91 -47.88
CA ILE A 303 44.20 33.16 -48.61
C ILE A 303 43.33 34.15 -47.81
N SER A 304 43.75 35.36 -47.59
CA SER A 304 44.56 36.32 -48.35
C SER A 304 44.90 37.54 -47.52
N THR A 305 46.09 38.00 -47.71
CA THR A 305 46.62 39.35 -47.39
C THR A 305 45.77 40.42 -48.05
N THR A 306 45.23 41.39 -47.32
CA THR A 306 45.14 42.81 -47.82
C THR A 306 44.95 43.75 -46.60
N GLN A 307 45.77 44.76 -46.64
CA GLN A 307 46.02 45.91 -45.79
C GLN A 307 44.80 46.78 -45.46
N ASN A 308 45.05 47.50 -44.41
CA ASN A 308 44.60 48.86 -43.95
C ASN A 308 43.61 48.87 -42.88
N GLY A 309 43.99 49.35 -41.71
CA GLY A 309 44.24 50.69 -41.30
C GLY A 309 43.47 51.03 -40.03
N SER A 310 44.19 51.39 -38.96
CA SER A 310 43.85 52.38 -37.94
C SER A 310 42.50 52.23 -37.21
N THR A 311 42.48 52.10 -35.94
CA THR A 311 42.58 52.97 -34.80
C THR A 311 42.05 52.30 -33.54
N LEU A 312 42.82 52.26 -32.55
CA LEU A 312 42.76 52.75 -31.18
C LEU A 312 41.50 52.49 -30.31
N CYS A 313 41.88 52.17 -29.08
CA CYS A 313 41.17 52.32 -27.81
C CYS A 313 40.24 51.19 -27.45
N ASP A 314 40.22 50.71 -26.26
CA ASP A 314 40.95 50.83 -24.98
C ASP A 314 40.31 49.85 -23.98
N SER A 315 41.12 49.21 -23.23
CA SER A 315 41.07 48.91 -21.83
C SER A 315 39.90 48.18 -21.15
N ARG A 316 40.41 47.26 -20.38
CA ARG A 316 40.08 46.85 -19.02
C ARG A 316 39.11 45.65 -18.91
N ALA A 317 39.67 44.55 -18.60
CA ALA A 317 40.04 44.07 -17.25
C ALA A 317 38.81 43.68 -16.38
N SER A 318 38.68 42.39 -16.15
CA SER A 318 38.80 41.93 -14.79
C SER A 318 38.85 40.40 -14.74
N GLN A 319 39.98 39.92 -14.34
CA GLN A 319 40.19 38.65 -13.66
C GLN A 319 39.65 38.77 -12.23
N SER A 320 39.00 37.73 -11.74
CA SER A 320 39.12 37.30 -10.34
C SER A 320 38.46 35.91 -10.26
N VAL A 321 39.29 34.92 -10.13
CA VAL A 321 39.87 34.39 -8.91
C VAL A 321 38.99 33.30 -8.28
N TYR A 322 39.42 32.11 -8.59
CA TYR A 322 39.19 30.91 -7.79
C TYR A 322 39.84 31.11 -6.41
N LYS A 323 39.10 30.95 -5.35
CA LYS A 323 39.67 30.58 -4.05
C LYS A 323 38.65 29.83 -3.20
N GLY A 324 38.99 28.61 -2.85
CA GLY A 324 38.26 27.76 -1.95
C GLY A 324 38.24 28.23 -0.52
N ARG A 325 37.38 27.68 0.26
CA ARG A 325 37.52 27.56 1.71
C ARG A 325 36.87 26.27 2.17
N GLU A 326 37.72 25.44 2.67
CA GLU A 326 37.45 24.43 3.68
C GLU A 326 37.07 25.11 5.00
N ASP A 327 36.51 24.31 5.90
CA ASP A 327 36.27 24.51 7.33
C ASP A 327 34.99 25.26 7.79
N CYS A 328 34.03 24.53 8.26
CA CYS A 328 33.53 24.16 9.60
C CYS A 328 32.32 23.24 9.49
#